data_499b1191a00297fe8fe4ca1a967089d5
#
_entry.id   499b1191a00297fe8fe4ca1a967089d5
#
_cell.length_a   1.000
_cell.length_b   1.000
_cell.length_c   1.000
_cell.angle_alpha   90.00
_cell.angle_beta   90.00
_cell.angle_gamma   90.00
#
_symmetry.space_group_name_H-M   'P 1'
#
loop_
_entity.id
_entity.type
_entity.pdbx_description
1 polymer ?
#
loop_
_entity_poly.entity_id
_entity_poly.type
_entity_poly.pdbx_seq_one_letter_code
_entity_poly.pdbx_strand_id
1 'polypeptide(L)'
;MIIKHQQRTASHLTPFDLFGTNERGLSKAFAYVLAKEKDVLFVFLRFLGIYTKNSYRNFRATSIKIENFRPEGRTDIEILHSNLFHVIAECKIRKGRIRHQRTQYLGCFEDVPNRVMCFITQERDTNKQKYNGIITRHVSWMDILDVLENARLATNSIIRQFMMYAIRTYKMKTQKEILVQDLSRQTELKRYLNYSIYKRDVTFGSPLYFAPYFTQKVNETIGRGIKYLSRVLGVLTLKPCDIKEYRSDLESFFEKPGQVKKWIQGVKDGDQKYQNTEQTFYFLDEPVELPLPLLKDGTIKKGRGKNWIAGMIPKNRCVTFAEFVRRIAKNRTS
;
A
#
# COMPACT_ATOMS: atom_id res chain seq x y z
N MET A 1 -30.08 -3.27 2.07
CA MET A 1 -30.08 -1.92 2.67
C MET A 1 -29.13 -1.05 1.86
N ILE A 2 -29.60 0.03 1.24
CA ILE A 2 -28.77 0.93 0.44
C ILE A 2 -28.46 2.14 1.32
N ILE A 3 -27.18 2.28 1.71
CA ILE A 3 -26.71 3.47 2.41
C ILE A 3 -26.26 4.47 1.33
N LYS A 4 -26.97 5.58 1.19
CA LYS A 4 -26.54 6.69 0.32
C LYS A 4 -25.81 7.73 1.17
N HIS A 5 -24.58 8.01 0.85
CA HIS A 5 -23.83 9.11 1.44
C HIS A 5 -23.36 10.03 0.30
N GLN A 6 -23.86 11.27 0.26
CA GLN A 6 -23.46 12.28 -0.72
C GLN A 6 -23.46 11.77 -2.19
N GLN A 7 -24.55 11.17 -2.63
CA GLN A 7 -24.76 10.63 -3.99
C GLN A 7 -23.84 9.43 -4.39
N ARG A 8 -23.22 8.74 -3.44
CA ARG A 8 -22.41 7.55 -3.72
C ARG A 8 -23.18 6.27 -3.42
N THR A 9 -22.97 5.24 -4.23
CA THR A 9 -23.53 3.90 -4.00
C THR A 9 -22.80 3.17 -2.88
N ALA A 10 -23.51 2.36 -2.12
CA ALA A 10 -22.96 1.61 -0.96
C ALA A 10 -21.74 0.73 -1.30
N SER A 11 -21.63 0.28 -2.54
CA SER A 11 -20.50 -0.57 -3.02
C SER A 11 -19.13 0.11 -2.97
N HIS A 12 -19.08 1.44 -2.84
CA HIS A 12 -17.83 2.21 -2.79
C HIS A 12 -17.54 2.81 -1.42
N LEU A 13 -18.43 2.59 -0.43
CA LEU A 13 -18.26 3.11 0.92
C LEU A 13 -17.47 2.12 1.78
N THR A 14 -16.64 2.66 2.66
CA THR A 14 -15.98 1.94 3.72
C THR A 14 -16.50 2.42 5.07
N PRO A 15 -16.35 1.67 6.18
CA PRO A 15 -16.70 2.15 7.50
C PRO A 15 -16.03 3.47 7.88
N PHE A 16 -14.89 3.78 7.28
CA PHE A 16 -14.15 5.02 7.52
C PHE A 16 -14.85 6.27 6.96
N ASP A 17 -15.77 6.11 6.01
CA ASP A 17 -16.58 7.24 5.50
C ASP A 17 -17.48 7.86 6.58
N LEU A 18 -17.77 7.10 7.65
CA LEU A 18 -18.50 7.60 8.82
C LEU A 18 -17.72 8.66 9.61
N PHE A 19 -16.39 8.67 9.53
CA PHE A 19 -15.56 9.70 10.17
C PHE A 19 -15.58 11.04 9.44
N GLY A 20 -16.17 11.10 8.25
CA GLY A 20 -16.28 12.31 7.43
C GLY A 20 -15.14 12.47 6.42
N THR A 21 -15.11 13.61 5.73
CA THR A 21 -14.20 13.87 4.60
C THR A 21 -13.22 15.01 4.87
N ASN A 22 -13.16 15.49 6.10
CA ASN A 22 -12.23 16.55 6.52
C ASN A 22 -10.94 15.96 7.14
N GLU A 23 -10.01 16.83 7.50
CA GLU A 23 -8.73 16.47 8.11
C GLU A 23 -8.91 15.62 9.38
N ARG A 24 -9.90 15.97 10.21
CA ARG A 24 -10.24 15.21 11.43
C ARG A 24 -10.73 13.80 11.12
N GLY A 25 -11.49 13.63 10.03
CA GLY A 25 -11.95 12.31 9.59
C GLY A 25 -10.78 11.39 9.26
N LEU A 26 -9.76 11.92 8.58
CA LEU A 26 -8.58 11.14 8.21
C LEU A 26 -7.73 10.77 9.44
N SER A 27 -7.48 11.72 10.35
CA SER A 27 -6.71 11.46 11.58
C SER A 27 -7.42 10.44 12.48
N LYS A 28 -8.75 10.53 12.65
CA LYS A 28 -9.56 9.55 13.37
C LYS A 28 -9.51 8.17 12.75
N ALA A 29 -9.64 8.09 11.42
CA ALA A 29 -9.56 6.84 10.69
C ALA A 29 -8.18 6.17 10.87
N PHE A 30 -7.11 6.94 10.78
CA PHE A 30 -5.76 6.42 10.98
C PHE A 30 -5.53 5.98 12.44
N ALA A 31 -5.94 6.77 13.40
CA ALA A 31 -5.85 6.41 14.82
C ALA A 31 -6.63 5.13 15.15
N TYR A 32 -7.80 4.94 14.53
CA TYR A 32 -8.57 3.69 14.65
C TYR A 32 -7.77 2.49 14.13
N VAL A 33 -7.12 2.61 12.97
CA VAL A 33 -6.27 1.54 12.42
C VAL A 33 -5.10 1.25 13.34
N LEU A 34 -4.41 2.27 13.87
CA LEU A 34 -3.33 2.11 14.84
C LEU A 34 -3.80 1.39 16.12
N ALA A 35 -5.02 1.66 16.58
CA ALA A 35 -5.57 1.06 17.79
C ALA A 35 -6.00 -0.41 17.59
N LYS A 36 -6.50 -0.74 16.41
CA LYS A 36 -7.01 -2.08 16.10
C LYS A 36 -5.92 -3.04 15.62
N GLU A 37 -4.94 -2.53 14.86
CA GLU A 37 -3.94 -3.32 14.18
C GLU A 37 -2.56 -3.08 14.82
N LYS A 38 -2.17 -3.96 15.75
CA LYS A 38 -0.89 -3.85 16.47
C LYS A 38 0.32 -3.82 15.55
N ASP A 39 0.25 -4.56 14.44
CA ASP A 39 1.32 -4.60 13.45
C ASP A 39 1.47 -3.25 12.74
N VAL A 40 0.37 -2.55 12.48
CA VAL A 40 0.39 -1.18 11.94
C VAL A 40 1.04 -0.22 12.92
N LEU A 41 0.64 -0.28 14.19
CA LEU A 41 1.24 0.55 15.24
C LEU A 41 2.74 0.30 15.34
N PHE A 42 3.16 -0.97 15.34
CA PHE A 42 4.58 -1.34 15.41
C PHE A 42 5.37 -0.81 14.21
N VAL A 43 4.86 -1.00 12.99
CA VAL A 43 5.52 -0.53 11.76
C VAL A 43 5.58 0.99 11.73
N PHE A 44 4.52 1.67 12.16
CA PHE A 44 4.48 3.12 12.25
C PHE A 44 5.52 3.66 13.27
N LEU A 45 5.61 3.06 14.46
CA LEU A 45 6.61 3.44 15.45
C LEU A 45 8.04 3.24 14.95
N ARG A 46 8.30 2.13 14.28
CA ARG A 46 9.61 1.89 13.63
C ARG A 46 9.90 2.93 12.54
N PHE A 47 8.92 3.29 11.76
CA PHE A 47 9.05 4.32 10.73
C PHE A 47 9.40 5.69 11.34
N LEU A 48 8.89 5.99 12.54
CA LEU A 48 9.27 7.17 13.31
C LEU A 48 10.66 7.07 13.95
N GLY A 49 11.30 5.91 13.90
CA GLY A 49 12.60 5.65 14.51
C GLY A 49 12.53 5.21 15.97
N ILE A 50 11.36 4.81 16.44
CA ILE A 50 11.16 4.25 17.78
C ILE A 50 11.39 2.73 17.69
N TYR A 51 12.55 2.30 18.18
CA TYR A 51 12.91 0.88 18.19
C TYR A 51 12.66 0.32 19.59
N THR A 52 11.67 -0.55 19.69
CA THR A 52 11.40 -1.26 20.94
C THR A 52 11.90 -2.70 20.80
N LYS A 53 13.01 -3.01 21.46
CA LYS A 53 13.48 -4.40 21.55
C LYS A 53 12.42 -5.21 22.33
N ASN A 54 11.92 -6.30 21.76
CA ASN A 54 10.96 -7.25 22.37
C ASN A 54 9.54 -6.77 22.66
N SER A 55 8.99 -5.83 21.92
CA SER A 55 7.80 -5.11 22.36
C SER A 55 6.44 -5.61 21.89
N TYR A 56 6.35 -6.71 21.12
CA TYR A 56 5.04 -7.29 20.79
C TYR A 56 4.19 -7.64 22.02
N ARG A 57 4.81 -7.96 23.15
CA ARG A 57 4.11 -8.33 24.39
C ARG A 57 3.64 -7.12 25.22
N ASN A 58 4.21 -5.94 25.00
CA ASN A 58 4.02 -4.79 25.90
C ASN A 58 3.07 -3.70 25.39
N PHE A 59 2.42 -3.86 24.22
CA PHE A 59 1.44 -2.87 23.76
C PHE A 59 0.17 -2.75 24.63
N ARG A 60 -0.01 -3.63 25.62
CA ARG A 60 -1.12 -3.51 26.59
C ARG A 60 -1.07 -2.20 27.39
N ALA A 61 0.12 -1.63 27.58
CA ALA A 61 0.34 -0.37 28.27
C ALA A 61 0.35 0.84 27.33
N THR A 62 -0.01 0.67 26.04
CA THR A 62 -0.07 1.76 25.08
C THR A 62 -1.49 2.29 24.98
N SER A 63 -1.65 3.58 25.17
CA SER A 63 -2.90 4.31 24.94
C SER A 63 -2.81 5.13 23.67
N ILE A 64 -3.92 5.20 22.93
CA ILE A 64 -4.07 6.07 21.75
C ILE A 64 -5.25 7.00 22.04
N LYS A 65 -4.98 8.31 22.07
CA LYS A 65 -5.99 9.35 22.27
C LYS A 65 -6.17 10.11 20.95
N ILE A 66 -7.39 10.51 20.68
CA ILE A 66 -7.78 11.28 19.51
C ILE A 66 -8.34 12.61 19.98
N GLU A 67 -7.95 13.70 19.32
CA GLU A 67 -8.41 15.05 19.66
C GLU A 67 -8.23 15.36 21.17
N ASN A 68 -7.05 15.01 21.71
CA ASN A 68 -6.77 15.22 23.13
C ASN A 68 -6.61 16.71 23.42
N PHE A 69 -7.44 17.24 24.34
CA PHE A 69 -7.39 18.64 24.74
C PHE A 69 -6.33 18.83 25.82
N ARG A 70 -5.48 19.84 25.63
CA ARG A 70 -4.43 20.27 26.53
C ARG A 70 -4.46 21.78 26.64
N PRO A 71 -3.85 22.40 27.69
CA PRO A 71 -3.79 23.85 27.81
C PRO A 71 -3.21 24.53 26.55
N GLU A 72 -2.23 23.90 25.93
CA GLU A 72 -1.54 24.40 24.74
C GLU A 72 -2.35 24.23 23.47
N GLY A 73 -3.44 23.47 23.49
CA GLY A 73 -4.29 23.20 22.34
C GLY A 73 -4.76 21.75 22.24
N ARG A 74 -5.31 21.42 21.09
CA ARG A 74 -5.83 20.09 20.83
C ARG A 74 -4.91 19.34 19.87
N THR A 75 -4.41 18.18 20.29
CA THR A 75 -3.62 17.27 19.44
C THR A 75 -4.54 16.39 18.59
N ASP A 76 -4.14 16.03 17.37
CA ASP A 76 -4.93 15.14 16.51
C ASP A 76 -4.84 13.68 16.97
N ILE A 77 -3.62 13.17 17.16
CA ILE A 77 -3.38 11.80 17.64
C ILE A 77 -2.25 11.84 18.68
N GLU A 78 -2.46 11.16 19.79
CA GLU A 78 -1.46 11.00 20.84
C GLU A 78 -1.30 9.52 21.17
N ILE A 79 -0.07 9.00 21.11
CA ILE A 79 0.25 7.61 21.37
C ILE A 79 1.24 7.57 22.53
N LEU A 80 0.83 7.04 23.66
CA LEU A 80 1.62 7.01 24.88
C LEU A 80 1.81 5.58 25.38
N HIS A 81 3.06 5.21 25.59
CA HIS A 81 3.45 4.07 26.43
C HIS A 81 4.19 4.60 27.64
N SER A 82 3.68 4.34 28.83
CA SER A 82 4.08 4.99 30.10
C SER A 82 5.60 5.01 30.36
N ASN A 83 6.34 4.04 29.86
CA ASN A 83 7.78 3.88 30.16
C ASN A 83 8.69 3.94 28.94
N LEU A 84 8.17 4.00 27.70
CA LEU A 84 8.99 3.79 26.52
C LEU A 84 8.95 4.94 25.53
N PHE A 85 7.76 5.46 25.24
CA PHE A 85 7.62 6.49 24.22
C PHE A 85 6.36 7.33 24.38
N HIS A 86 6.44 8.54 23.89
CA HIS A 86 5.31 9.43 23.69
C HIS A 86 5.38 10.03 22.28
N VAL A 87 4.37 9.81 21.47
CA VAL A 87 4.22 10.37 20.12
C VAL A 87 3.02 11.30 20.11
N ILE A 88 3.24 12.54 19.70
CA ILE A 88 2.17 13.49 19.37
C ILE A 88 2.20 13.67 17.87
N ALA A 89 1.11 13.34 17.18
CA ALA A 89 1.00 13.48 15.73
C ALA A 89 -0.03 14.54 15.37
N GLU A 90 0.38 15.50 14.59
CA GLU A 90 -0.45 16.55 13.99
C GLU A 90 -0.65 16.24 12.51
N CYS A 91 -1.90 16.15 12.10
CA CYS A 91 -2.29 15.71 10.75
C CYS A 91 -2.78 16.88 9.92
N LYS A 92 -2.28 17.03 8.70
CA LYS A 92 -2.71 18.05 7.74
C LYS A 92 -2.93 17.44 6.37
N ILE A 93 -4.03 17.81 5.72
CA ILE A 93 -4.35 17.39 4.34
C ILE A 93 -3.83 18.39 3.33
N ARG A 94 -3.81 19.67 3.68
CA ARG A 94 -3.34 20.74 2.80
C ARG A 94 -1.97 21.22 3.24
N LYS A 95 -1.21 21.85 2.34
CA LYS A 95 -0.02 22.64 2.68
C LYS A 95 -0.42 23.75 3.67
N GLY A 96 -0.54 23.40 4.93
CA GLY A 96 -0.95 24.31 5.98
C GLY A 96 0.25 24.82 6.77
N ARG A 97 0.03 25.90 7.53
CA ARG A 97 1.03 26.55 8.35
C ARG A 97 1.44 25.65 9.55
N ILE A 98 2.37 24.73 9.31
CA ILE A 98 2.97 23.89 10.38
C ILE A 98 3.83 24.75 11.33
N ARG A 99 4.27 25.95 10.89
CA ARG A 99 5.26 26.77 11.61
C ARG A 99 4.89 27.09 13.05
N HIS A 100 3.63 27.38 13.34
CA HIS A 100 3.18 27.75 14.69
C HIS A 100 2.98 26.54 15.62
N GLN A 101 2.74 25.36 15.10
CA GLN A 101 2.48 24.14 15.88
C GLN A 101 3.76 23.42 16.32
N ARG A 102 4.92 23.76 15.72
CA ARG A 102 6.19 23.08 16.01
C ARG A 102 6.64 23.22 17.47
N THR A 103 6.38 24.35 18.09
CA THR A 103 6.77 24.64 19.48
C THR A 103 5.60 24.52 20.45
N GLN A 104 4.37 24.58 19.97
CA GLN A 104 3.16 24.61 20.77
C GLN A 104 3.02 23.40 21.70
N TYR A 105 3.36 22.22 21.24
CA TYR A 105 3.17 20.96 21.98
C TYR A 105 4.45 20.44 22.67
N LEU A 106 5.54 21.21 22.69
CA LEU A 106 6.80 20.73 23.29
C LEU A 106 6.68 20.49 24.80
N GLY A 107 5.82 21.27 25.50
CA GLY A 107 5.54 21.11 26.94
C GLY A 107 4.55 19.95 27.23
N CYS A 108 3.92 19.35 26.21
CA CYS A 108 2.89 18.33 26.43
C CYS A 108 3.43 16.91 26.56
N PHE A 109 4.74 16.71 26.37
CA PHE A 109 5.32 15.37 26.41
C PHE A 109 5.52 14.87 27.85
N GLU A 110 5.12 13.62 28.07
CA GLU A 110 5.47 12.91 29.30
C GLU A 110 6.99 12.66 29.34
N ASP A 111 7.53 12.49 30.53
CA ASP A 111 8.95 12.20 30.72
C ASP A 111 9.27 10.74 30.43
N VAL A 112 9.50 10.45 29.14
CA VAL A 112 9.81 9.11 28.63
C VAL A 112 11.01 9.17 27.69
N PRO A 113 11.75 8.04 27.51
CA PRO A 113 12.98 8.02 26.71
C PRO A 113 12.83 8.47 25.26
N ASN A 114 11.71 8.12 24.61
CA ASN A 114 11.48 8.44 23.20
C ASN A 114 10.31 9.40 23.05
N ARG A 115 10.59 10.66 22.83
CA ARG A 115 9.60 11.72 22.61
C ARG A 115 9.64 12.15 21.15
N VAL A 116 8.53 11.98 20.41
CA VAL A 116 8.46 12.25 18.97
C VAL A 116 7.28 13.15 18.66
N MET A 117 7.57 14.34 18.13
CA MET A 117 6.59 15.19 17.46
C MET A 117 6.51 14.81 15.99
N CYS A 118 5.38 14.29 15.54
CA CYS A 118 5.17 13.83 14.18
C CYS A 118 4.22 14.76 13.44
N PHE A 119 4.63 15.30 12.30
CA PHE A 119 3.78 16.04 11.38
C PHE A 119 3.44 15.15 10.19
N ILE A 120 2.16 14.81 10.04
CA ILE A 120 1.66 14.00 8.93
C ILE A 120 0.99 14.94 7.94
N THR A 121 1.59 15.12 6.77
CA THR A 121 1.15 16.10 5.77
C THR A 121 0.98 15.46 4.40
N GLN A 122 0.43 16.19 3.45
CA GLN A 122 0.30 15.69 2.09
C GLN A 122 1.65 15.56 1.37
N GLU A 123 2.57 16.48 1.66
CA GLU A 123 3.92 16.48 1.08
C GLU A 123 4.97 16.31 2.18
N ARG A 124 6.05 15.64 1.85
CA ARG A 124 7.17 15.41 2.77
C ARG A 124 7.99 16.68 2.94
N ASP A 125 8.17 17.11 4.18
CA ASP A 125 9.20 18.09 4.53
C ASP A 125 10.45 17.34 5.01
N THR A 126 11.60 17.68 4.45
CA THR A 126 12.88 16.99 4.74
C THR A 126 13.57 17.49 6.00
N ASN A 127 13.07 18.56 6.62
CA ASN A 127 13.68 19.16 7.80
C ASN A 127 13.52 18.28 9.05
N LYS A 128 14.60 17.60 9.41
CA LYS A 128 14.71 16.90 10.70
C LYS A 128 15.26 17.88 11.73
N GLN A 129 14.51 18.16 12.78
CA GLN A 129 14.93 19.01 13.87
C GLN A 129 14.79 18.25 15.20
N LYS A 130 15.65 18.57 16.15
CA LYS A 130 15.58 18.06 17.51
C LYS A 130 15.51 19.26 18.47
N TYR A 131 14.46 19.32 19.29
CA TYR A 131 14.27 20.37 20.29
C TYR A 131 14.17 19.72 21.67
N ASN A 132 15.02 20.13 22.61
CA ASN A 132 14.95 19.69 24.02
C ASN A 132 14.76 18.18 24.20
N GLY A 133 15.49 17.37 23.43
CA GLY A 133 15.36 15.92 23.47
C GLY A 133 14.15 15.34 22.71
N ILE A 134 13.26 16.18 22.19
CA ILE A 134 12.10 15.76 21.39
C ILE A 134 12.51 15.67 19.91
N ILE A 135 12.28 14.53 19.30
CA ILE A 135 12.60 14.29 17.90
C ILE A 135 11.43 14.74 17.04
N THR A 136 11.66 15.65 16.10
CA THR A 136 10.64 16.03 15.13
C THR A 136 10.75 15.14 13.89
N ARG A 137 9.61 14.60 13.44
CA ARG A 137 9.47 13.81 12.21
C ARG A 137 8.43 14.42 11.29
N HIS A 138 8.78 14.54 10.03
CA HIS A 138 7.85 14.90 8.96
C HIS A 138 7.60 13.67 8.09
N VAL A 139 6.34 13.29 8.00
CA VAL A 139 5.85 12.11 7.29
C VAL A 139 4.79 12.55 6.32
N SER A 140 4.78 12.03 5.11
CA SER A 140 3.64 12.25 4.22
C SER A 140 2.58 11.16 4.41
N TRP A 141 1.33 11.47 4.11
CA TRP A 141 0.27 10.45 4.04
C TRP A 141 0.64 9.36 3.03
N MET A 142 1.39 9.70 1.99
CA MET A 142 1.90 8.73 1.02
C MET A 142 2.92 7.78 1.64
N ASP A 143 3.84 8.30 2.49
CA ASP A 143 4.78 7.44 3.22
C ASP A 143 4.04 6.44 4.11
N ILE A 144 2.94 6.87 4.76
CA ILE A 144 2.09 5.99 5.58
C ILE A 144 1.44 4.91 4.72
N LEU A 145 0.81 5.30 3.60
CA LEU A 145 0.18 4.34 2.69
C LEU A 145 1.20 3.36 2.11
N ASP A 146 2.39 3.84 1.72
CA ASP A 146 3.49 3.00 1.24
C ASP A 146 3.96 2.00 2.32
N VAL A 147 4.04 2.44 3.58
CA VAL A 147 4.42 1.58 4.72
C VAL A 147 3.36 0.51 4.95
N LEU A 148 2.08 0.87 4.94
CA LEU A 148 0.97 -0.08 5.11
C LEU A 148 0.94 -1.10 3.98
N GLU A 149 1.21 -0.66 2.76
CA GLU A 149 1.25 -1.49 1.56
C GLU A 149 2.42 -2.48 1.58
N ASN A 150 3.61 -2.04 2.00
CA ASN A 150 4.84 -2.84 1.95
C ASN A 150 5.03 -3.79 3.15
N ALA A 151 4.33 -3.57 4.26
CA ALA A 151 4.57 -4.28 5.52
C ALA A 151 3.78 -5.59 5.68
N ARG A 152 3.39 -6.26 4.60
CA ARG A 152 2.51 -7.47 4.63
C ARG A 152 1.13 -7.21 5.25
N LEU A 153 0.78 -5.95 5.49
CA LEU A 153 -0.44 -5.55 6.17
C LEU A 153 -1.62 -5.37 5.20
N ALA A 154 -1.34 -5.28 3.92
CA ALA A 154 -2.33 -5.01 2.89
C ALA A 154 -3.35 -6.14 2.68
N THR A 155 -3.14 -7.33 3.24
CA THR A 155 -4.11 -8.44 3.26
C THR A 155 -5.21 -8.21 4.29
N ASN A 156 -4.96 -7.40 5.31
CA ASN A 156 -5.95 -7.08 6.34
C ASN A 156 -7.07 -6.20 5.76
N SER A 157 -8.32 -6.59 5.99
CA SER A 157 -9.48 -5.91 5.43
C SER A 157 -9.64 -4.47 5.96
N ILE A 158 -9.35 -4.23 7.23
CA ILE A 158 -9.42 -2.90 7.87
C ILE A 158 -8.39 -1.96 7.22
N ILE A 159 -7.17 -2.42 7.06
CA ILE A 159 -6.08 -1.64 6.45
C ILE A 159 -6.42 -1.32 5.01
N ARG A 160 -6.88 -2.30 4.24
CA ARG A 160 -7.31 -2.10 2.85
C ARG A 160 -8.44 -1.07 2.74
N GLN A 161 -9.44 -1.16 3.61
CA GLN A 161 -10.55 -0.20 3.63
C GLN A 161 -10.09 1.21 4.00
N PHE A 162 -9.16 1.35 4.95
CA PHE A 162 -8.55 2.63 5.29
C PHE A 162 -7.80 3.22 4.09
N MET A 163 -6.97 2.42 3.42
CA MET A 163 -6.24 2.86 2.23
C MET A 163 -7.20 3.33 1.13
N MET A 164 -8.26 2.56 0.85
CA MET A 164 -9.29 2.93 -0.13
C MET A 164 -9.97 4.26 0.25
N TYR A 165 -10.32 4.43 1.53
CA TYR A 165 -10.91 5.67 2.04
C TYR A 165 -9.96 6.85 1.88
N ALA A 166 -8.70 6.73 2.32
CA ALA A 166 -7.71 7.79 2.25
C ALA A 166 -7.45 8.22 0.79
N ILE A 167 -7.24 7.25 -0.10
CA ILE A 167 -6.98 7.50 -1.52
C ILE A 167 -8.16 8.20 -2.18
N ARG A 168 -9.35 7.65 -2.03
CA ARG A 168 -10.56 8.15 -2.69
C ARG A 168 -10.97 9.52 -2.17
N THR A 169 -10.99 9.68 -0.83
CA THR A 169 -11.57 10.85 -0.18
C THR A 169 -10.67 12.07 -0.28
N TYR A 170 -9.37 11.86 -0.17
CA TYR A 170 -8.40 12.96 -0.13
C TYR A 170 -7.59 13.09 -1.41
N LYS A 171 -7.96 12.34 -2.47
CA LYS A 171 -7.29 12.34 -3.78
C LYS A 171 -5.77 12.14 -3.62
N MET A 172 -5.39 11.35 -2.64
CA MET A 172 -3.99 10.97 -2.47
C MET A 172 -3.59 10.20 -3.71
N LYS A 173 -2.57 10.70 -4.41
CA LYS A 173 -2.07 10.05 -5.62
C LYS A 173 -1.43 8.73 -5.20
N THR A 174 -2.15 7.64 -5.34
CA THR A 174 -1.49 6.34 -5.34
C THR A 174 -0.64 6.27 -6.59
N GLN A 175 0.63 6.21 -6.42
CA GLN A 175 1.54 6.06 -7.56
C GLN A 175 1.53 4.63 -8.13
N LYS A 176 0.73 3.71 -7.56
CA LYS A 176 0.95 2.27 -7.76
C LYS A 176 -0.33 1.46 -7.96
N GLU A 177 -1.31 2.02 -8.65
CA GLU A 177 -2.56 1.30 -8.92
C GLU A 177 -2.36 0.10 -9.84
N ILE A 178 -1.47 0.22 -10.83
CA ILE A 178 -1.20 -0.83 -11.80
C ILE A 178 0.27 -1.23 -11.76
N LEU A 179 0.52 -2.46 -11.37
CA LEU A 179 1.83 -3.08 -11.44
C LEU A 179 2.09 -3.58 -12.86
N VAL A 180 3.10 -3.03 -13.51
CA VAL A 180 3.55 -3.48 -14.82
C VAL A 180 4.85 -4.27 -14.66
N GLN A 181 4.87 -5.51 -15.16
CA GLN A 181 6.05 -6.37 -15.11
C GLN A 181 6.31 -7.09 -16.43
N ASP A 182 7.57 -7.16 -16.80
CA ASP A 182 8.00 -7.92 -17.94
C ASP A 182 7.87 -9.42 -17.63
N LEU A 183 7.08 -10.13 -18.43
CA LEU A 183 7.07 -11.58 -18.46
C LEU A 183 8.06 -12.02 -19.56
N SER A 184 9.22 -12.47 -19.13
CA SER A 184 10.34 -12.83 -20.01
C SER A 184 10.63 -14.33 -20.08
N ARG A 185 9.95 -15.12 -19.24
CA ARG A 185 10.13 -16.58 -19.14
C ARG A 185 8.82 -17.30 -19.44
N GLN A 186 8.92 -18.44 -20.13
CA GLN A 186 7.77 -19.29 -20.43
C GLN A 186 7.02 -19.77 -19.17
N THR A 187 7.75 -20.02 -18.10
CA THR A 187 7.16 -20.43 -16.81
C THR A 187 6.30 -19.32 -16.18
N GLU A 188 6.72 -18.05 -16.30
CA GLU A 188 5.95 -16.90 -15.82
C GLU A 188 4.69 -16.70 -16.66
N LEU A 189 4.82 -16.85 -17.99
CA LEU A 189 3.70 -16.76 -18.93
C LEU A 189 2.65 -17.84 -18.65
N LYS A 190 3.07 -19.10 -18.57
CA LYS A 190 2.19 -20.24 -18.25
C LYS A 190 1.48 -20.05 -16.92
N ARG A 191 2.20 -19.57 -15.89
CA ARG A 191 1.62 -19.30 -14.57
C ARG A 191 0.55 -18.22 -14.64
N TYR A 192 0.80 -17.15 -15.36
CA TYR A 192 -0.17 -16.06 -15.54
C TYR A 192 -1.41 -16.53 -16.30
N LEU A 193 -1.23 -17.17 -17.46
CA LEU A 193 -2.35 -17.57 -18.33
C LEU A 193 -3.18 -18.73 -17.76
N ASN A 194 -2.52 -19.75 -17.19
CA ASN A 194 -3.20 -20.96 -16.76
C ASN A 194 -3.79 -20.83 -15.33
N TYR A 195 -3.11 -20.08 -14.47
CA TYR A 195 -3.45 -20.05 -13.05
C TYR A 195 -3.86 -18.65 -12.54
N SER A 196 -3.76 -17.61 -13.36
CA SER A 196 -3.99 -16.23 -12.95
C SER A 196 -3.14 -15.84 -11.73
N ILE A 197 -1.85 -16.17 -11.75
CA ILE A 197 -0.90 -15.89 -10.70
C ILE A 197 0.32 -15.17 -11.27
N TYR A 198 0.74 -14.13 -10.58
CA TYR A 198 2.07 -13.53 -10.76
C TYR A 198 2.92 -13.75 -9.50
N LYS A 199 4.20 -14.01 -9.67
CA LYS A 199 5.13 -14.33 -8.58
C LYS A 199 6.41 -13.51 -8.65
N ARG A 200 6.89 -13.06 -7.47
CA ARG A 200 8.17 -12.36 -7.32
C ARG A 200 8.82 -12.64 -5.96
N ASP A 201 10.14 -12.50 -5.95
CA ASP A 201 10.93 -12.59 -4.73
C ASP A 201 10.85 -11.28 -3.91
N VAL A 202 10.48 -10.17 -4.56
CA VAL A 202 10.36 -8.85 -3.96
C VAL A 202 8.91 -8.39 -3.99
N THR A 203 8.42 -7.90 -2.87
CA THR A 203 7.08 -7.30 -2.75
C THR A 203 7.05 -5.93 -3.40
N PHE A 204 6.09 -5.69 -4.30
CA PHE A 204 5.85 -4.39 -4.93
C PHE A 204 4.65 -3.65 -4.31
N GLY A 205 4.29 -4.01 -3.10
CA GLY A 205 3.08 -3.55 -2.46
C GLY A 205 1.84 -4.31 -2.93
N SER A 206 0.67 -3.73 -2.70
CA SER A 206 -0.62 -4.30 -3.11
C SER A 206 -1.27 -3.45 -4.21
N PRO A 207 -0.80 -3.58 -5.45
CA PRO A 207 -1.41 -2.89 -6.58
C PRO A 207 -2.86 -3.36 -6.76
N LEU A 208 -3.72 -2.50 -7.30
CA LEU A 208 -5.10 -2.85 -7.62
C LEU A 208 -5.21 -3.71 -8.88
N TYR A 209 -4.26 -3.51 -9.80
CA TYR A 209 -4.22 -4.21 -11.08
C TYR A 209 -2.80 -4.67 -11.40
N PHE A 210 -2.74 -5.72 -12.19
CA PHE A 210 -1.52 -6.26 -12.78
C PHE A 210 -1.62 -6.24 -14.31
N ALA A 211 -0.60 -5.68 -14.96
CA ALA A 211 -0.50 -5.57 -16.40
C ALA A 211 0.81 -6.25 -16.87
N PRO A 212 0.75 -7.49 -17.39
CA PRO A 212 1.92 -8.17 -17.89
C PRO A 212 2.43 -7.52 -19.20
N TYR A 213 3.71 -7.20 -19.25
CA TYR A 213 4.37 -6.82 -20.48
C TYR A 213 5.04 -8.05 -21.11
N PHE A 214 4.52 -8.51 -22.24
CA PHE A 214 5.10 -9.63 -22.97
C PHE A 214 6.32 -9.18 -23.76
N THR A 215 7.43 -9.89 -23.58
CA THR A 215 8.63 -9.65 -24.38
C THR A 215 8.63 -10.53 -25.63
N GLN A 216 9.24 -10.07 -26.71
CA GLN A 216 9.27 -10.79 -27.99
C GLN A 216 9.87 -12.20 -27.88
N LYS A 217 10.70 -12.44 -26.85
CA LYS A 217 11.37 -13.73 -26.62
C LYS A 217 10.46 -14.82 -26.06
N VAL A 218 9.28 -14.48 -25.54
CA VAL A 218 8.49 -15.41 -24.74
C VAL A 218 7.36 -16.04 -25.49
N ASN A 219 6.79 -15.34 -26.45
CA ASN A 219 5.71 -15.92 -27.26
C ASN A 219 5.51 -15.14 -28.56
N GLU A 220 5.78 -15.77 -29.67
CA GLU A 220 5.55 -15.22 -31.02
C GLU A 220 4.06 -15.02 -31.31
N THR A 221 3.19 -15.86 -30.74
CA THR A 221 1.75 -15.83 -30.97
C THR A 221 1.07 -14.66 -30.25
N ILE A 222 1.48 -14.34 -29.01
CA ILE A 222 0.87 -13.24 -28.23
C ILE A 222 1.42 -11.89 -28.69
N GLY A 223 2.66 -11.84 -29.22
CA GLY A 223 3.34 -10.62 -29.62
C GLY A 223 3.80 -9.78 -28.43
N ARG A 224 4.46 -8.65 -28.73
CA ARG A 224 5.09 -7.76 -27.75
C ARG A 224 4.08 -6.75 -27.17
N GLY A 225 4.21 -6.41 -25.90
CA GLY A 225 3.45 -5.33 -25.25
C GLY A 225 2.55 -5.80 -24.10
N ILE A 226 1.84 -4.84 -23.52
CA ILE A 226 0.79 -5.13 -22.54
C ILE A 226 -0.49 -5.39 -23.32
N LYS A 227 -1.00 -6.59 -23.25
CA LYS A 227 -2.26 -7.00 -23.90
C LYS A 227 -3.39 -7.25 -22.92
N TYR A 228 -3.07 -7.50 -21.67
CA TYR A 228 -4.02 -7.87 -20.63
C TYR A 228 -3.88 -6.98 -19.41
N LEU A 229 -5.01 -6.79 -18.73
CA LEU A 229 -5.10 -6.16 -17.41
C LEU A 229 -5.90 -7.09 -16.50
N SER A 230 -5.34 -7.48 -15.37
CA SER A 230 -6.01 -8.31 -14.36
C SER A 230 -6.16 -7.55 -13.07
N ARG A 231 -7.31 -7.65 -12.42
CA ARG A 231 -7.48 -7.14 -11.05
C ARG A 231 -6.69 -8.01 -10.08
N VAL A 232 -6.00 -7.41 -9.12
CA VAL A 232 -5.34 -8.11 -8.03
C VAL A 232 -6.38 -8.37 -6.95
N LEU A 233 -6.67 -9.64 -6.69
CA LEU A 233 -7.65 -10.08 -5.70
C LEU A 233 -7.03 -10.20 -4.31
N GLY A 234 -5.76 -10.67 -4.26
CA GLY A 234 -5.01 -10.78 -3.03
C GLY A 234 -3.51 -10.91 -3.28
N VAL A 235 -2.74 -10.66 -2.23
CA VAL A 235 -1.28 -10.80 -2.23
C VAL A 235 -0.87 -11.55 -0.98
N LEU A 236 -0.13 -12.65 -1.14
CA LEU A 236 0.44 -13.41 -0.03
C LEU A 236 1.94 -13.58 -0.22
N THR A 237 2.68 -13.46 0.87
CA THR A 237 4.08 -13.85 0.91
C THR A 237 4.18 -15.12 1.74
N LEU A 238 4.59 -16.20 1.09
CA LEU A 238 4.62 -17.53 1.69
C LEU A 238 5.67 -18.40 1.02
N LYS A 239 6.01 -19.51 1.65
CA LYS A 239 6.75 -20.59 1.02
C LYS A 239 5.78 -21.44 0.19
N PRO A 240 6.07 -21.76 -1.09
CA PRO A 240 5.18 -22.57 -1.92
C PRO A 240 4.74 -23.89 -1.30
N CYS A 241 5.59 -24.55 -0.50
CA CYS A 241 5.23 -25.78 0.20
C CYS A 241 4.05 -25.60 1.18
N ASP A 242 3.93 -24.41 1.79
CA ASP A 242 2.96 -24.14 2.86
C ASP A 242 1.61 -23.61 2.29
N ILE A 243 1.44 -23.52 0.97
CA ILE A 243 0.26 -22.89 0.34
C ILE A 243 -1.08 -23.49 0.82
N LYS A 244 -1.11 -24.75 1.20
CA LYS A 244 -2.34 -25.40 1.70
C LYS A 244 -2.82 -24.79 3.02
N GLU A 245 -1.92 -24.29 3.85
CA GLU A 245 -2.22 -23.65 5.13
C GLU A 245 -2.94 -22.30 4.95
N TYR A 246 -2.74 -21.65 3.79
CA TYR A 246 -3.35 -20.38 3.42
C TYR A 246 -4.67 -20.53 2.66
N ARG A 247 -5.30 -21.69 2.73
CA ARG A 247 -6.54 -21.96 1.98
C ARG A 247 -7.67 -21.00 2.34
N SER A 248 -7.85 -20.71 3.63
CA SER A 248 -8.88 -19.76 4.08
C SER A 248 -8.62 -18.33 3.56
N ASP A 249 -7.35 -17.90 3.49
CA ASP A 249 -6.99 -16.59 2.93
C ASP A 249 -7.34 -16.55 1.44
N LEU A 250 -7.02 -17.62 0.68
CA LEU A 250 -7.33 -17.70 -0.74
C LEU A 250 -8.85 -17.72 -0.99
N GLU A 251 -9.63 -18.39 -0.16
CA GLU A 251 -11.09 -18.41 -0.23
C GLU A 251 -11.68 -17.03 0.07
N SER A 252 -11.02 -16.22 0.92
CA SER A 252 -11.43 -14.84 1.19
C SER A 252 -11.18 -13.89 0.00
N PHE A 253 -10.27 -14.21 -0.92
CA PHE A 253 -10.00 -13.40 -2.08
C PHE A 253 -11.03 -13.59 -3.20
N PHE A 254 -11.61 -14.78 -3.31
CA PHE A 254 -12.53 -15.10 -4.38
C PHE A 254 -13.47 -16.25 -4.01
N GLU A 255 -14.76 -16.06 -4.25
CA GLU A 255 -15.81 -16.99 -3.81
C GLU A 255 -15.96 -18.27 -4.68
N LYS A 256 -15.27 -18.35 -5.84
CA LYS A 256 -15.38 -19.52 -6.73
C LYS A 256 -14.40 -20.63 -6.30
N PRO A 257 -14.87 -21.77 -5.80
CA PRO A 257 -14.00 -22.85 -5.28
C PRO A 257 -13.00 -23.41 -6.29
N GLY A 258 -13.37 -23.43 -7.58
CA GLY A 258 -12.49 -23.89 -8.67
C GLY A 258 -11.26 -23.03 -8.85
N GLN A 259 -11.34 -21.73 -8.62
CA GLN A 259 -10.22 -20.80 -8.74
C GLN A 259 -9.19 -21.00 -7.63
N VAL A 260 -9.62 -21.20 -6.40
CA VAL A 260 -8.73 -21.48 -5.27
C VAL A 260 -7.91 -22.75 -5.52
N LYS A 261 -8.56 -23.80 -6.06
CA LYS A 261 -7.86 -25.04 -6.45
C LYS A 261 -6.80 -24.79 -7.53
N LYS A 262 -7.12 -23.97 -8.55
CA LYS A 262 -6.16 -23.55 -9.59
C LYS A 262 -4.98 -22.79 -8.98
N TRP A 263 -5.22 -21.86 -8.07
CA TRP A 263 -4.16 -21.09 -7.41
C TRP A 263 -3.22 -21.99 -6.59
N ILE A 264 -3.77 -22.90 -5.78
CA ILE A 264 -2.96 -23.85 -5.02
C ILE A 264 -2.07 -24.69 -5.96
N GLN A 265 -2.62 -25.14 -7.08
CA GLN A 265 -1.86 -25.88 -8.08
C GLN A 265 -0.76 -25.01 -8.72
N GLY A 266 -1.10 -23.79 -9.15
CA GLY A 266 -0.15 -22.89 -9.82
C GLY A 266 0.99 -22.40 -8.92
N VAL A 267 0.78 -22.33 -7.59
CA VAL A 267 1.85 -22.06 -6.62
C VAL A 267 2.78 -23.26 -6.50
N LYS A 268 2.25 -24.48 -6.51
CA LYS A 268 3.02 -25.73 -6.41
C LYS A 268 3.79 -26.08 -7.67
N ASP A 269 3.23 -25.74 -8.84
CA ASP A 269 3.87 -26.00 -10.15
C ASP A 269 5.12 -25.14 -10.40
N GLY A 270 5.63 -24.49 -9.37
CA GLY A 270 6.87 -23.75 -9.43
C GLY A 270 8.10 -24.64 -9.37
N ASP A 271 9.25 -24.04 -9.69
CA ASP A 271 10.56 -24.67 -9.62
C ASP A 271 10.81 -25.21 -8.20
N GLN A 272 11.13 -26.49 -8.08
CA GLN A 272 11.37 -27.18 -6.81
C GLN A 272 12.42 -26.48 -5.92
N LYS A 273 13.43 -25.87 -6.57
CA LYS A 273 14.47 -25.08 -5.90
C LYS A 273 13.92 -23.98 -4.97
N TYR A 274 12.75 -23.46 -5.25
CA TYR A 274 12.16 -22.33 -4.52
C TYR A 274 11.00 -22.72 -3.61
N GLN A 275 10.69 -24.02 -3.46
CA GLN A 275 9.54 -24.47 -2.65
C GLN A 275 9.63 -24.07 -1.18
N ASN A 276 10.86 -24.00 -0.63
CA ASN A 276 11.14 -23.62 0.76
C ASN A 276 11.57 -22.15 0.93
N THR A 277 11.52 -21.36 -0.14
CA THR A 277 11.91 -19.93 -0.10
C THR A 277 10.65 -19.06 -0.09
N GLU A 278 10.58 -18.10 0.82
CA GLU A 278 9.48 -17.12 0.84
C GLU A 278 9.43 -16.35 -0.48
N GLN A 279 8.25 -16.29 -1.07
CA GLN A 279 7.96 -15.57 -2.30
C GLN A 279 6.64 -14.85 -2.21
N THR A 280 6.51 -13.72 -2.90
CA THR A 280 5.26 -12.96 -2.97
C THR A 280 4.45 -13.39 -4.19
N PHE A 281 3.23 -13.84 -3.94
CA PHE A 281 2.26 -14.24 -4.95
C PHE A 281 1.14 -13.22 -5.05
N TYR A 282 0.83 -12.82 -6.26
CA TYR A 282 -0.31 -11.98 -6.60
C TYR A 282 -1.36 -12.88 -7.23
N PHE A 283 -2.50 -13.01 -6.57
CA PHE A 283 -3.66 -13.79 -7.03
C PHE A 283 -4.56 -12.86 -7.82
N LEU A 284 -4.82 -13.22 -9.06
CA LEU A 284 -5.39 -12.34 -10.07
C LEU A 284 -6.79 -12.81 -10.48
N ASP A 285 -7.63 -11.87 -10.88
CA ASP A 285 -8.86 -12.13 -11.59
C ASP A 285 -8.58 -12.50 -13.05
N GLU A 286 -9.59 -12.96 -13.76
CA GLU A 286 -9.50 -13.24 -15.19
C GLU A 286 -8.98 -12.01 -15.95
N PRO A 287 -8.06 -12.21 -16.89
CA PRO A 287 -7.49 -11.11 -17.66
C PRO A 287 -8.51 -10.47 -18.58
N VAL A 288 -8.60 -9.16 -18.55
CA VAL A 288 -9.32 -8.37 -19.55
C VAL A 288 -8.36 -8.02 -20.67
N GLU A 289 -8.72 -8.36 -21.90
CA GLU A 289 -7.92 -8.06 -23.07
C GLU A 289 -8.04 -6.58 -23.44
N LEU A 290 -6.91 -5.94 -23.73
CA LEU A 290 -6.87 -4.57 -24.20
C LEU A 290 -7.12 -4.53 -25.72
N PRO A 291 -7.84 -3.54 -26.25
CA PRO A 291 -8.16 -3.45 -27.67
C PRO A 291 -6.91 -3.36 -28.56
N LEU A 292 -5.84 -2.79 -28.04
CA LEU A 292 -4.53 -2.70 -28.69
C LEU A 292 -3.42 -2.90 -27.67
N PRO A 293 -2.30 -3.56 -28.03
CA PRO A 293 -1.18 -3.75 -27.13
C PRO A 293 -0.47 -2.43 -26.83
N LEU A 294 -0.21 -2.15 -25.54
CA LEU A 294 0.56 -0.98 -25.13
C LEU A 294 2.05 -1.30 -25.16
N LEU A 295 2.78 -0.55 -25.95
CA LEU A 295 4.24 -0.70 -26.07
C LEU A 295 4.97 0.25 -25.08
N LYS A 296 6.17 -0.13 -24.70
CA LYS A 296 7.16 0.82 -24.12
C LYS A 296 7.49 1.82 -25.22
N ASP A 297 7.53 3.12 -24.89
CA ASP A 297 7.89 4.15 -25.86
C ASP A 297 9.27 3.83 -26.46
N GLY A 298 9.27 3.34 -27.69
CA GLY A 298 10.43 2.70 -28.34
C GLY A 298 11.49 3.64 -28.86
N THR A 299 11.34 4.96 -28.71
CA THR A 299 12.22 5.97 -29.30
C THR A 299 13.53 6.20 -28.56
N ILE A 300 13.78 5.48 -27.45
CA ILE A 300 14.94 5.77 -26.61
C ILE A 300 15.99 4.69 -26.77
N LYS A 301 16.92 4.96 -27.63
CA LYS A 301 18.10 4.11 -27.83
C LYS A 301 19.07 4.11 -26.64
N LYS A 302 19.06 5.13 -25.79
CA LYS A 302 19.94 5.24 -24.62
C LYS A 302 19.25 6.05 -23.50
N GLY A 303 18.89 5.42 -22.38
CA GLY A 303 18.45 6.11 -21.19
C GLY A 303 17.31 5.43 -20.45
N ARG A 304 17.60 4.86 -19.30
CA ARG A 304 16.67 4.10 -18.44
C ARG A 304 15.53 4.92 -17.83
N GLY A 305 15.50 6.23 -18.02
CA GLY A 305 14.59 7.15 -17.34
C GLY A 305 13.44 7.71 -18.17
N LYS A 306 13.38 7.44 -19.47
CA LYS A 306 12.41 8.08 -20.36
C LYS A 306 11.22 7.20 -20.77
N ASN A 307 11.26 5.89 -20.53
CA ASN A 307 10.11 5.03 -20.76
C ASN A 307 9.06 5.26 -19.66
N TRP A 308 7.79 5.36 -20.03
CA TRP A 308 6.70 5.44 -19.07
C TRP A 308 6.58 4.18 -18.20
N ILE A 309 7.13 3.05 -18.71
CA ILE A 309 7.27 1.79 -17.99
C ILE A 309 8.73 1.34 -18.09
N ALA A 310 9.34 1.02 -16.96
CA ALA A 310 10.67 0.42 -16.94
C ALA A 310 10.72 -0.71 -15.92
N GLY A 311 10.66 -1.95 -16.42
CA GLY A 311 10.66 -3.15 -15.58
C GLY A 311 11.88 -3.30 -14.67
N MET A 312 13.02 -2.67 -15.01
CA MET A 312 14.26 -2.71 -14.23
C MET A 312 14.35 -1.61 -13.16
N ILE A 313 13.51 -0.59 -13.21
CA ILE A 313 13.54 0.53 -12.27
C ILE A 313 12.32 0.43 -11.34
N PRO A 314 12.49 0.16 -10.02
CA PRO A 314 11.39 -0.03 -9.10
C PRO A 314 10.36 1.11 -9.11
N LYS A 315 10.83 2.37 -9.25
CA LYS A 315 9.98 3.56 -9.33
C LYS A 315 9.02 3.58 -10.53
N ASN A 316 9.38 2.91 -11.62
CA ASN A 316 8.64 2.96 -12.89
C ASN A 316 7.90 1.64 -13.20
N ARG A 317 7.87 0.72 -12.24
CA ARG A 317 7.12 -0.55 -12.38
C ARG A 317 5.63 -0.41 -12.15
N CYS A 318 5.24 0.64 -11.42
CA CYS A 318 3.85 0.92 -11.13
C CYS A 318 3.45 2.24 -11.76
N VAL A 319 2.28 2.26 -12.37
CA VAL A 319 1.72 3.45 -13.00
C VAL A 319 0.35 3.75 -12.42
N THR A 320 -0.08 5.02 -12.51
CA THR A 320 -1.44 5.38 -12.12
C THR A 320 -2.44 4.87 -13.15
N PHE A 321 -3.65 4.55 -12.71
CA PHE A 321 -4.73 4.17 -13.60
C PHE A 321 -5.00 5.26 -14.66
N ALA A 322 -4.94 6.53 -14.25
CA ALA A 322 -5.12 7.66 -15.15
C ALA A 322 -4.06 7.71 -16.27
N GLU A 323 -2.79 7.43 -15.96
CA GLU A 323 -1.73 7.36 -16.99
C GLU A 323 -1.94 6.17 -17.91
N PHE A 324 -2.31 5.02 -17.36
CA PHE A 324 -2.57 3.82 -18.13
C PHE A 324 -3.71 4.03 -19.15
N VAL A 325 -4.85 4.58 -18.71
CA VAL A 325 -5.99 4.91 -19.58
C VAL A 325 -5.61 5.93 -20.64
N ARG A 326 -4.83 6.95 -20.27
CA ARG A 326 -4.33 7.96 -21.22
C ARG A 326 -3.48 7.33 -22.32
N ARG A 327 -2.68 6.30 -22.00
CA ARG A 327 -1.88 5.54 -22.98
C ARG A 327 -2.76 4.69 -23.91
N ILE A 328 -3.81 4.06 -23.38
CA ILE A 328 -4.80 3.35 -24.22
C ILE A 328 -5.45 4.31 -25.21
N ALA A 329 -5.89 5.48 -24.74
CA ALA A 329 -6.55 6.47 -25.61
C ALA A 329 -5.62 6.96 -26.74
N LYS A 330 -4.34 7.27 -26.42
CA LYS A 330 -3.35 7.69 -27.45
C LYS A 330 -3.07 6.61 -28.48
N ASN A 331 -3.07 5.36 -28.08
CA ASN A 331 -2.77 4.24 -29.01
C ASN A 331 -3.91 3.96 -30.01
N ARG A 332 -5.12 4.52 -29.77
CA ARG A 332 -6.26 4.43 -30.70
C ARG A 332 -6.24 5.51 -31.79
N THR A 333 -5.48 6.59 -31.58
CA THR A 333 -5.41 7.74 -32.50
C THR A 333 -4.16 7.76 -33.38
N SER A 334 -3.25 6.83 -33.17
CA SER A 334 -2.06 6.58 -33.99
C SER A 334 -2.22 5.32 -34.86
#